data_27132021c483fc09007271a3fe66997e
#
_entry.id   27132021c483fc09007271a3fe66997e
#
_cell.length_a   1.000
_cell.length_b   1.000
_cell.length_c   1.000
_cell.angle_alpha   90.00
_cell.angle_beta   90.00
_cell.angle_gamma   90.00
#
_symmetry.space_group_name_H-M   'P 1'
#
loop_
_entity.id
_entity.type
_entity.pdbx_description
1 polymer ?
#
loop_
_entity_poly.entity_id
_entity_poly.type
_entity_poly.pdbx_seq_one_letter_code
_entity_poly.pdbx_strand_id
1 'polypeptide(L)'
;KVQADKEAIYQTVRSIAPAGGSFKIQTNRADKHFPLNSMQMNAEIGGRLLSENPSLFVDVHSPQSTIYIDIRENGTALVFSESVKGVGGMPVGTSGKGLLLLSGGIDSPVAGYMIAKRGMSLEALHFHSYPYTNMQAREKVEKLAQILAQYTCGLNLNIVSVTHIQEEIHKHCPEEMM
;
A
#
# COMPACT_ATOMS: atom_id res chain seq x y z
N LYS A 1 -0.73 7.55 20.45
CA LYS A 1 -2.16 7.85 20.62
C LYS A 1 -2.39 8.39 22.02
N VAL A 2 -3.09 9.52 22.13
CA VAL A 2 -3.37 10.21 23.41
C VAL A 2 -4.82 10.70 23.43
N GLN A 3 -5.27 11.21 24.56
CA GLN A 3 -6.53 11.90 24.66
C GLN A 3 -6.48 13.21 23.85
N ALA A 4 -7.58 13.61 23.22
CA ALA A 4 -7.68 14.88 22.48
C ALA A 4 -7.79 16.06 23.45
N ASP A 5 -6.74 16.26 24.22
CA ASP A 5 -6.49 17.37 25.12
C ASP A 5 -5.21 18.12 24.74
N LYS A 6 -5.24 19.43 24.84
CA LYS A 6 -4.11 20.28 24.41
C LYS A 6 -2.82 19.93 25.11
N GLU A 7 -2.87 19.71 26.42
CA GLU A 7 -1.65 19.43 27.21
C GLU A 7 -1.12 18.01 26.93
N ALA A 8 -2.00 17.01 26.85
CA ALA A 8 -1.60 15.64 26.50
C ALA A 8 -0.98 15.56 25.10
N ILE A 9 -1.51 16.31 24.13
CA ILE A 9 -0.94 16.45 22.78
C ILE A 9 0.43 17.09 22.86
N TYR A 10 0.57 18.23 23.59
CA TYR A 10 1.83 18.93 23.71
C TYR A 10 2.95 18.06 24.32
N GLN A 11 2.67 17.38 25.42
CA GLN A 11 3.67 16.49 26.05
C GLN A 11 4.14 15.38 25.11
N THR A 12 3.21 14.86 24.30
CA THR A 12 3.57 13.84 23.28
C THR A 12 4.40 14.46 22.16
N VAL A 13 4.02 15.63 21.66
CA VAL A 13 4.80 16.35 20.64
C VAL A 13 6.22 16.63 21.15
N ARG A 14 6.35 17.11 22.38
CA ARG A 14 7.63 17.36 23.03
C ARG A 14 8.53 16.12 23.09
N SER A 15 7.95 14.95 23.36
CA SER A 15 8.70 13.69 23.47
C SER A 15 9.27 13.18 22.13
N ILE A 16 8.70 13.60 20.99
CA ILE A 16 9.13 13.20 19.66
C ILE A 16 9.74 14.36 18.85
N ALA A 17 9.80 15.55 19.44
CA ALA A 17 10.38 16.74 18.80
C ALA A 17 11.88 16.52 18.54
N PRO A 18 12.42 17.01 17.41
CA PRO A 18 13.83 16.94 17.13
C PRO A 18 14.62 17.78 18.13
N ALA A 19 15.86 17.42 18.39
CA ALA A 19 16.74 18.14 19.28
C ALA A 19 17.15 19.55 18.78
N GLY A 20 17.03 19.78 17.47
CA GLY A 20 17.33 21.06 16.81
C GLY A 20 17.03 21.00 15.33
N GLY A 21 17.17 22.13 14.62
CA GLY A 21 16.93 22.26 13.19
C GLY A 21 15.55 22.78 12.83
N SER A 22 15.20 22.72 11.54
CA SER A 22 13.91 23.21 11.06
C SER A 22 12.80 22.19 11.26
N PHE A 23 11.64 22.67 11.72
CA PHE A 23 10.49 21.81 11.91
C PHE A 23 9.18 22.49 11.49
N LYS A 24 8.14 21.67 11.32
CA LYS A 24 6.76 22.09 11.06
C LYS A 24 5.80 21.26 11.89
N ILE A 25 4.79 21.90 12.45
CA ILE A 25 3.61 21.24 13.01
C ILE A 25 2.51 21.23 11.93
N GLN A 26 1.90 20.09 11.71
CA GLN A 26 0.80 19.94 10.79
C GLN A 26 -0.36 19.23 11.48
N THR A 27 -1.40 20.01 11.82
CA THR A 27 -2.59 19.50 12.50
C THR A 27 -3.71 19.24 11.50
N ASN A 28 -4.23 18.02 11.51
CA ASN A 28 -5.52 17.66 10.91
C ASN A 28 -6.57 17.52 12.02
N ARG A 29 -7.76 18.08 11.80
CA ARG A 29 -8.82 18.10 12.78
C ARG A 29 -10.13 17.60 12.16
N ALA A 30 -10.48 16.32 12.44
CA ALA A 30 -11.79 15.77 12.11
C ALA A 30 -12.86 16.29 13.08
N ASP A 31 -12.58 16.31 14.38
CA ASP A 31 -13.47 16.87 15.39
C ASP A 31 -13.56 18.39 15.30
N LYS A 32 -14.71 18.90 14.83
CA LYS A 32 -14.98 20.34 14.70
C LYS A 32 -15.31 21.03 16.04
N HIS A 33 -15.60 20.28 17.09
CA HIS A 33 -15.88 20.79 18.44
C HIS A 33 -14.63 21.02 19.27
N PHE A 34 -13.46 20.53 18.82
CA PHE A 34 -12.21 20.80 19.50
C PHE A 34 -11.95 22.32 19.57
N PRO A 35 -11.55 22.88 20.74
CA PRO A 35 -11.53 24.34 20.98
C PRO A 35 -10.68 25.16 20.02
N LEU A 36 -9.57 24.60 19.53
CA LEU A 36 -8.66 25.26 18.61
C LEU A 36 -8.80 24.71 17.18
N ASN A 37 -8.72 25.59 16.18
CA ASN A 37 -8.60 25.14 14.81
C ASN A 37 -7.17 24.68 14.50
N SER A 38 -6.98 24.05 13.32
CA SER A 38 -5.68 23.46 12.95
C SER A 38 -4.53 24.49 12.94
N MET A 39 -4.80 25.72 12.46
CA MET A 39 -3.78 26.79 12.44
C MET A 39 -3.42 27.27 13.85
N GLN A 40 -4.43 27.43 14.72
CA GLN A 40 -4.22 27.77 16.12
C GLN A 40 -3.45 26.71 16.87
N MET A 41 -3.74 25.43 16.64
CA MET A 41 -2.96 24.31 17.19
C MET A 41 -1.51 24.33 16.73
N ASN A 42 -1.28 24.55 15.44
CA ASN A 42 0.09 24.64 14.91
C ASN A 42 0.88 25.77 15.58
N ALA A 43 0.26 26.95 15.71
CA ALA A 43 0.89 28.12 16.33
C ALA A 43 1.16 27.92 17.83
N GLU A 44 0.17 27.40 18.56
CA GLU A 44 0.28 27.17 20.02
C GLU A 44 1.36 26.13 20.34
N ILE A 45 1.30 24.95 19.70
CA ILE A 45 2.25 23.85 19.93
C ILE A 45 3.66 24.23 19.45
N GLY A 46 3.73 24.82 18.24
CA GLY A 46 5.01 25.27 17.68
C GLY A 46 5.68 26.37 18.51
N GLY A 47 4.89 27.36 18.98
CA GLY A 47 5.37 28.44 19.81
C GLY A 47 5.91 27.95 21.17
N ARG A 48 5.23 26.99 21.80
CA ARG A 48 5.72 26.36 23.04
C ARG A 48 7.03 25.62 22.83
N LEU A 49 7.16 24.84 21.76
CA LEU A 49 8.41 24.14 21.42
C LEU A 49 9.56 25.10 21.19
N LEU A 50 9.35 26.22 20.49
CA LEU A 50 10.36 27.23 20.25
C LEU A 50 10.83 27.92 21.55
N SER A 51 9.88 28.17 22.48
CA SER A 51 10.23 28.77 23.77
C SER A 51 11.06 27.85 24.67
N GLU A 52 10.88 26.55 24.57
CA GLU A 52 11.59 25.53 25.35
C GLU A 52 12.93 25.11 24.69
N ASN A 53 13.04 25.22 23.38
CA ASN A 53 14.25 24.80 22.64
C ASN A 53 14.69 25.85 21.61
N PRO A 54 15.63 26.73 21.97
CA PRO A 54 16.16 27.76 21.07
C PRO A 54 16.91 27.24 19.84
N SER A 55 17.27 25.96 19.81
CA SER A 55 17.92 25.32 18.65
C SER A 55 16.93 24.96 17.53
N LEU A 56 15.62 25.10 17.77
CA LEU A 56 14.57 24.87 16.80
C LEU A 56 14.17 26.15 16.07
N PHE A 57 13.79 26.02 14.81
CA PHE A 57 13.15 27.10 14.05
C PHE A 57 12.09 26.54 13.12
N VAL A 58 11.08 27.36 12.78
CA VAL A 58 9.98 26.92 11.94
C VAL A 58 10.30 27.15 10.46
N ASP A 59 10.14 26.11 9.65
CA ASP A 59 10.11 26.19 8.19
C ASP A 59 8.86 25.45 7.67
N VAL A 60 7.94 26.20 7.10
CA VAL A 60 6.66 25.66 6.60
C VAL A 60 6.77 25.09 5.18
N HIS A 61 7.85 25.41 4.45
CA HIS A 61 8.03 24.99 3.04
C HIS A 61 8.89 23.77 2.89
N SER A 62 10.05 23.74 3.56
CA SER A 62 11.04 22.65 3.44
C SER A 62 11.60 22.22 4.80
N PRO A 63 10.74 21.82 5.76
CA PRO A 63 11.20 21.45 7.09
C PRO A 63 12.02 20.16 7.06
N GLN A 64 13.06 20.08 7.89
CA GLN A 64 13.80 18.83 8.12
C GLN A 64 12.94 17.78 8.84
N SER A 65 12.02 18.25 9.71
CA SER A 65 11.10 17.36 10.45
C SER A 65 9.68 17.92 10.43
N THR A 66 8.70 17.05 10.16
CA THR A 66 7.29 17.40 10.28
C THR A 66 6.66 16.58 11.40
N ILE A 67 6.01 17.25 12.35
CA ILE A 67 5.23 16.59 13.40
C ILE A 67 3.77 16.72 13.05
N TYR A 68 3.10 15.59 12.92
CA TYR A 68 1.68 15.49 12.56
C TYR A 68 0.84 15.31 13.82
N ILE A 69 -0.28 16.02 13.88
CA ILE A 69 -1.29 15.89 14.92
C ILE A 69 -2.62 15.62 14.22
N ASP A 70 -3.26 14.48 14.48
CA ASP A 70 -4.54 14.10 13.91
C ASP A 70 -5.58 13.97 15.04
N ILE A 71 -6.46 14.98 15.17
CA ILE A 71 -7.50 15.06 16.19
C ILE A 71 -8.79 14.44 15.62
N ARG A 72 -9.26 13.37 16.29
CA ARG A 72 -10.37 12.53 15.85
C ARG A 72 -11.63 12.78 16.66
N GLU A 73 -12.79 12.54 16.06
CA GLU A 73 -14.12 12.72 16.67
C GLU A 73 -14.38 11.83 17.91
N ASN A 74 -13.63 10.75 18.06
CA ASN A 74 -13.74 9.83 19.22
C ASN A 74 -12.97 10.32 20.45
N GLY A 75 -12.63 11.59 20.56
CA GLY A 75 -11.92 12.17 21.70
C GLY A 75 -10.46 11.76 21.82
N THR A 76 -9.84 11.24 20.74
CA THR A 76 -8.42 10.88 20.72
C THR A 76 -7.64 11.68 19.71
N ALA A 77 -6.33 11.84 19.95
CA ALA A 77 -5.39 12.40 19.00
C ALA A 77 -4.25 11.41 18.70
N LEU A 78 -3.80 11.40 17.45
CA LEU A 78 -2.59 10.71 17.03
C LEU A 78 -1.50 11.76 16.83
N VAL A 79 -0.32 11.52 17.40
CA VAL A 79 0.87 12.37 17.21
C VAL A 79 1.97 11.48 16.66
N PHE A 80 2.59 11.89 15.55
CA PHE A 80 3.64 11.12 14.88
C PHE A 80 4.55 12.03 14.04
N SER A 81 5.78 11.59 13.80
CA SER A 81 6.78 12.32 12.98
C SER A 81 7.12 11.60 11.67
N GLU A 82 6.70 10.35 11.52
CA GLU A 82 6.97 9.56 10.32
C GLU A 82 5.68 9.14 9.65
N SER A 83 5.67 9.20 8.33
CA SER A 83 4.57 8.72 7.49
C SER A 83 5.14 7.86 6.38
N VAL A 84 4.83 6.58 6.40
CA VAL A 84 5.22 5.63 5.35
C VAL A 84 4.08 5.50 4.35
N LYS A 85 4.38 5.82 3.09
CA LYS A 85 3.40 5.66 2.02
C LYS A 85 3.15 4.18 1.75
N GLY A 86 1.92 3.74 1.99
CA GLY A 86 1.49 2.40 1.64
C GLY A 86 1.33 2.19 0.13
N VAL A 87 1.13 0.95 -0.28
CA VAL A 87 0.95 0.58 -1.70
C VAL A 87 -0.31 1.19 -2.32
N GLY A 88 -1.25 1.63 -1.50
CA GLY A 88 -2.54 2.18 -1.91
C GLY A 88 -3.44 1.12 -2.56
N GLY A 89 -4.58 1.55 -3.07
CA GLY A 89 -5.58 0.67 -3.67
C GLY A 89 -6.73 0.36 -2.73
N MET A 90 -7.55 -0.63 -3.12
CA MET A 90 -8.68 -1.13 -2.33
C MET A 90 -8.31 -2.45 -1.64
N PRO A 91 -8.89 -2.78 -0.48
CA PRO A 91 -8.66 -4.09 0.13
C PRO A 91 -9.06 -5.22 -0.81
N VAL A 92 -8.21 -6.24 -0.93
CA VAL A 92 -8.45 -7.40 -1.79
C VAL A 92 -9.73 -8.12 -1.32
N GLY A 93 -10.59 -8.49 -2.28
CA GLY A 93 -11.87 -9.15 -2.05
C GLY A 93 -13.08 -8.20 -2.00
N THR A 94 -12.89 -6.87 -1.94
CA THR A 94 -14.00 -5.90 -1.91
C THR A 94 -14.71 -5.75 -3.26
N SER A 95 -14.06 -6.10 -4.37
CA SER A 95 -14.58 -5.95 -5.75
C SER A 95 -14.86 -7.30 -6.43
N GLY A 96 -15.08 -8.36 -5.63
CA GLY A 96 -15.38 -9.68 -6.15
C GLY A 96 -14.15 -10.53 -6.49
N LYS A 97 -14.35 -11.58 -7.30
CA LYS A 97 -13.33 -12.56 -7.69
C LYS A 97 -13.05 -12.52 -9.19
N GLY A 98 -11.82 -12.80 -9.59
CA GLY A 98 -11.41 -12.93 -10.97
C GLY A 98 -10.48 -14.11 -11.21
N LEU A 99 -10.50 -14.65 -12.42
CA LEU A 99 -9.57 -15.68 -12.87
C LEU A 99 -8.50 -15.03 -13.74
N LEU A 100 -7.25 -15.10 -13.29
CA LEU A 100 -6.09 -14.61 -14.00
C LEU A 100 -5.48 -15.72 -14.85
N LEU A 101 -5.45 -15.57 -16.17
CA LEU A 101 -4.67 -16.43 -17.05
C LEU A 101 -3.19 -16.04 -16.93
N LEU A 102 -2.45 -16.80 -16.11
CA LEU A 102 -1.06 -16.46 -15.77
C LEU A 102 -0.10 -17.16 -16.72
N SER A 103 0.66 -16.38 -17.45
CA SER A 103 1.71 -16.84 -18.36
C SER A 103 3.11 -16.55 -17.80
N GLY A 104 4.15 -17.07 -18.45
CA GLY A 104 5.55 -16.74 -18.14
C GLY A 104 6.03 -15.38 -18.64
N GLY A 105 5.15 -14.58 -19.27
CA GLY A 105 5.42 -13.20 -19.67
C GLY A 105 5.32 -12.20 -18.53
N ILE A 106 5.61 -10.93 -18.80
CA ILE A 106 5.56 -9.85 -17.82
C ILE A 106 4.17 -9.24 -17.67
N ASP A 107 3.32 -9.31 -18.70
CA ASP A 107 2.04 -8.60 -18.74
C ASP A 107 1.01 -9.21 -17.79
N SER A 108 0.87 -10.55 -17.80
CA SER A 108 -0.15 -11.23 -16.98
C SER A 108 0.05 -11.03 -15.47
N PRO A 109 1.25 -11.15 -14.86
CA PRO A 109 1.42 -10.86 -13.45
C PRO A 109 1.21 -9.38 -13.12
N VAL A 110 1.58 -8.45 -14.01
CA VAL A 110 1.34 -7.02 -13.83
C VAL A 110 -0.17 -6.72 -13.87
N ALA A 111 -0.89 -7.28 -14.82
CA ALA A 111 -2.35 -7.16 -14.90
C ALA A 111 -3.01 -7.71 -13.62
N GLY A 112 -2.56 -8.87 -13.14
CA GLY A 112 -3.02 -9.46 -11.88
C GLY A 112 -2.81 -8.51 -10.69
N TYR A 113 -1.62 -7.94 -10.55
CA TYR A 113 -1.33 -6.95 -9.51
C TYR A 113 -2.25 -5.71 -9.60
N MET A 114 -2.43 -5.16 -10.80
CA MET A 114 -3.26 -3.98 -11.02
C MET A 114 -4.74 -4.23 -10.66
N ILE A 115 -5.26 -5.39 -11.01
CA ILE A 115 -6.64 -5.78 -10.72
C ILE A 115 -6.82 -6.09 -9.22
N ALA A 116 -5.88 -6.80 -8.59
CA ALA A 116 -5.90 -7.02 -7.15
C ALA A 116 -5.86 -5.70 -6.37
N LYS A 117 -5.06 -4.74 -6.82
CA LYS A 117 -5.00 -3.39 -6.24
C LYS A 117 -6.33 -2.62 -6.35
N ARG A 118 -7.23 -3.02 -7.22
CA ARG A 118 -8.60 -2.51 -7.34
C ARG A 118 -9.61 -3.30 -6.51
N GLY A 119 -9.14 -4.18 -5.65
CA GLY A 119 -9.95 -4.89 -4.68
C GLY A 119 -10.46 -6.26 -5.14
N MET A 120 -10.04 -6.77 -6.31
CA MET A 120 -10.41 -8.12 -6.72
C MET A 120 -9.56 -9.18 -6.02
N SER A 121 -10.19 -10.24 -5.53
CA SER A 121 -9.49 -11.45 -5.16
C SER A 121 -9.23 -12.29 -6.41
N LEU A 122 -8.04 -12.90 -6.52
CA LEU A 122 -7.63 -13.60 -7.73
C LEU A 122 -7.41 -15.10 -7.47
N GLU A 123 -7.82 -15.89 -8.45
CA GLU A 123 -7.32 -17.25 -8.71
C GLU A 123 -6.54 -17.22 -10.02
N ALA A 124 -5.46 -18.00 -10.12
CA ALA A 124 -4.65 -18.07 -11.33
C ALA A 124 -4.82 -19.43 -12.03
N LEU A 125 -4.82 -19.37 -13.36
CA LEU A 125 -4.85 -20.54 -14.23
C LEU A 125 -3.66 -20.45 -15.20
N HIS A 126 -2.87 -21.51 -15.28
CA HIS A 126 -1.78 -21.68 -16.24
C HIS A 126 -2.02 -22.89 -17.12
N PHE A 127 -1.95 -22.70 -18.43
CA PHE A 127 -1.97 -23.79 -19.40
C PHE A 127 -0.55 -24.28 -19.65
N HIS A 128 -0.35 -25.60 -19.48
CA HIS A 128 0.95 -26.25 -19.64
C HIS A 128 0.84 -27.36 -20.68
N SER A 129 1.84 -27.47 -21.56
CA SER A 129 1.87 -28.44 -22.65
C SER A 129 3.19 -29.20 -22.65
N TYR A 130 3.36 -30.10 -21.69
CA TYR A 130 4.51 -31.00 -21.68
C TYR A 130 4.35 -32.12 -22.74
N PRO A 131 5.40 -32.51 -23.50
CA PRO A 131 6.81 -32.04 -23.43
C PRO A 131 7.13 -30.80 -24.27
N TYR A 132 6.15 -30.19 -24.95
CA TYR A 132 6.39 -29.03 -25.85
C TYR A 132 6.77 -27.75 -25.09
N THR A 133 6.33 -27.60 -23.85
CA THR A 133 6.82 -26.58 -22.93
C THR A 133 7.74 -27.23 -21.90
N ASN A 134 8.89 -26.62 -21.64
CA ASN A 134 9.88 -27.16 -20.72
C ASN A 134 9.45 -26.90 -19.25
N MET A 135 10.05 -27.66 -18.32
CA MET A 135 9.80 -27.51 -16.88
C MET A 135 10.20 -26.14 -16.35
N GLN A 136 11.22 -25.50 -16.93
CA GLN A 136 11.67 -24.16 -16.53
C GLN A 136 10.59 -23.10 -16.77
N ALA A 137 9.79 -23.25 -17.84
CA ALA A 137 8.67 -22.36 -18.10
C ALA A 137 7.61 -22.46 -17.00
N ARG A 138 7.31 -23.66 -16.52
CA ARG A 138 6.39 -23.90 -15.40
C ARG A 138 6.94 -23.31 -14.10
N GLU A 139 8.20 -23.62 -13.76
CA GLU A 139 8.85 -23.06 -12.55
C GLU A 139 8.84 -21.51 -12.55
N LYS A 140 9.02 -20.88 -13.71
CA LYS A 140 8.94 -19.44 -13.84
C LYS A 140 7.54 -18.93 -13.48
N VAL A 141 6.48 -19.59 -13.95
CA VAL A 141 5.09 -19.22 -13.64
C VAL A 141 4.79 -19.42 -12.15
N GLU A 142 5.26 -20.51 -11.55
CA GLU A 142 5.12 -20.76 -10.12
C GLU A 142 5.79 -19.66 -9.29
N LYS A 143 7.00 -19.21 -9.67
CA LYS A 143 7.69 -18.07 -9.04
C LYS A 143 6.94 -16.75 -9.19
N LEU A 144 6.40 -16.49 -10.37
CA LEU A 144 5.56 -15.29 -10.59
C LEU A 144 4.29 -15.31 -9.75
N ALA A 145 3.64 -16.48 -9.63
CA ALA A 145 2.47 -16.67 -8.75
C ALA A 145 2.83 -16.44 -7.28
N GLN A 146 3.98 -16.93 -6.80
CA GLN A 146 4.46 -16.72 -5.43
C GLN A 146 4.69 -15.22 -5.13
N ILE A 147 5.28 -14.48 -6.08
CA ILE A 147 5.47 -13.03 -5.94
C ILE A 147 4.11 -12.32 -5.88
N LEU A 148 3.20 -12.66 -6.80
CA LEU A 148 1.88 -12.05 -6.87
C LEU A 148 1.05 -12.34 -5.61
N ALA A 149 1.19 -13.52 -5.03
CA ALA A 149 0.49 -13.93 -3.80
C ALA A 149 0.77 -12.99 -2.61
N GLN A 150 1.94 -12.35 -2.56
CA GLN A 150 2.27 -11.37 -1.52
C GLN A 150 1.39 -10.12 -1.57
N TYR A 151 0.82 -9.81 -2.72
CA TYR A 151 -0.01 -8.62 -2.98
C TYR A 151 -1.51 -8.92 -3.07
N THR A 152 -1.89 -10.21 -3.08
CA THR A 152 -3.27 -10.66 -3.30
C THR A 152 -3.88 -11.37 -2.09
N CYS A 153 -3.24 -11.29 -0.93
CA CYS A 153 -3.63 -12.03 0.28
C CYS A 153 -3.66 -13.56 0.07
N GLY A 154 -2.77 -14.07 -0.77
CA GLY A 154 -2.73 -15.45 -1.23
C GLY A 154 -3.23 -15.57 -2.68
N LEU A 155 -2.80 -16.62 -3.39
CA LEU A 155 -3.17 -16.90 -4.77
C LEU A 155 -3.16 -18.41 -4.99
N ASN A 156 -4.29 -18.97 -5.39
CA ASN A 156 -4.36 -20.36 -5.85
C ASN A 156 -3.94 -20.42 -7.32
N LEU A 157 -2.90 -21.18 -7.62
CA LEU A 157 -2.46 -21.45 -9.00
C LEU A 157 -2.95 -22.82 -9.44
N ASN A 158 -3.83 -22.84 -10.44
CA ASN A 158 -4.29 -24.04 -11.12
C ASN A 158 -3.48 -24.25 -12.39
N ILE A 159 -2.89 -25.43 -12.56
CA ILE A 159 -2.13 -25.80 -13.76
C ILE A 159 -2.90 -26.87 -14.52
N VAL A 160 -3.27 -26.57 -15.77
CA VAL A 160 -4.05 -27.45 -16.63
C VAL A 160 -3.20 -27.86 -17.83
N SER A 161 -3.11 -29.17 -18.05
CA SER A 161 -2.46 -29.69 -19.26
C SER A 161 -3.38 -29.54 -20.48
N VAL A 162 -2.83 -28.94 -21.53
CA VAL A 162 -3.52 -28.79 -22.84
C VAL A 162 -2.83 -29.60 -23.93
N THR A 163 -1.88 -30.47 -23.59
CA THR A 163 -1.09 -31.29 -24.53
C THR A 163 -2.00 -32.07 -25.48
N HIS A 164 -2.96 -32.84 -24.93
CA HIS A 164 -3.85 -33.65 -25.72
C HIS A 164 -4.68 -32.81 -26.70
N ILE A 165 -5.17 -31.64 -26.26
CA ILE A 165 -5.94 -30.73 -27.11
C ILE A 165 -5.09 -30.24 -28.28
N GLN A 166 -3.84 -29.86 -28.01
CA GLN A 166 -2.90 -29.38 -29.04
C GLN A 166 -2.55 -30.50 -30.03
N GLU A 167 -2.35 -31.72 -29.55
CA GLU A 167 -2.08 -32.87 -30.39
C GLU A 167 -3.27 -33.22 -31.29
N GLU A 168 -4.49 -33.15 -30.81
CA GLU A 168 -5.70 -33.37 -31.58
C GLU A 168 -5.93 -32.27 -32.61
N ILE A 169 -5.67 -31.02 -32.28
CA ILE A 169 -5.72 -29.91 -33.24
C ILE A 169 -4.67 -30.15 -34.35
N HIS A 170 -3.46 -30.53 -33.98
CA HIS A 170 -2.39 -30.77 -34.95
C HIS A 170 -2.69 -31.92 -35.91
N LYS A 171 -3.40 -32.97 -35.44
CA LYS A 171 -3.80 -34.10 -36.27
C LYS A 171 -4.92 -33.76 -37.27
N HIS A 172 -5.83 -32.85 -36.93
CA HIS A 172 -7.05 -32.62 -37.66
C HIS A 172 -7.15 -31.26 -38.37
N CYS A 173 -6.24 -30.34 -38.07
CA CYS A 173 -6.21 -29.04 -38.74
C CYS A 173 -5.28 -29.07 -39.96
N PRO A 174 -5.65 -28.42 -41.08
CA PRO A 174 -4.77 -28.21 -42.23
C PRO A 174 -3.51 -27.42 -41.83
N GLU A 175 -2.35 -27.74 -42.45
CA GLU A 175 -1.09 -27.07 -42.18
C GLU A 175 -1.14 -25.53 -42.41
N GLU A 176 -2.02 -25.11 -43.35
CA GLU A 176 -2.25 -23.69 -43.67
C GLU A 176 -2.91 -22.89 -42.51
N MET A 177 -3.43 -23.56 -41.51
CA MET A 177 -4.11 -22.96 -40.34
C MET A 177 -3.28 -23.06 -39.05
N MET A 178 -2.07 -23.61 -39.12
CA MET A 178 -1.11 -23.73 -38.02
C MET A 178 0.03 -22.77 -38.17
#